data_c853c640f9ade9a664c671e682ea0906
#
_entry.id   c853c640f9ade9a664c671e682ea0906
#
_cell.length_a   1.000
_cell.length_b   1.000
_cell.length_c   1.000
_cell.angle_alpha   90.00
_cell.angle_beta   90.00
_cell.angle_gamma   90.00
#
_symmetry.space_group_name_H-M   'P 1'
#
loop_
_entity.id
_entity.type
_entity.pdbx_description
1 polymer ?
#
loop_
_entity_poly.entity_id
_entity_poly.type
_entity_poly.pdbx_seq_one_letter_code
_entity_poly.pdbx_strand_id
1 'polypeptide(L)'
;MNAHPQSHYTVIRDFGAIGNGTSFALGIAERYPDRPVILLDGDGSVMMHIQELETMARHGLNIMTVVLNDGGYGSEVHKLRASGATLAGSVFGRPDFASVGRGFGLAGTTATTQDDIAQSVRAFLNSDEPAICDVHISDTIASPQIQRIKH
;
A
#
# COMPACT_ATOMS: atom_id res chain seq x y z
N MET A 1 -3.31 -6.99 -15.31
CA MET A 1 -2.65 -7.94 -14.39
C MET A 1 -3.31 -9.30 -14.60
N ASN A 2 -2.57 -10.32 -15.07
CA ASN A 2 -3.12 -11.67 -15.22
C ASN A 2 -2.93 -12.37 -13.87
N ALA A 3 -3.99 -12.38 -13.06
CA ALA A 3 -3.97 -13.13 -11.81
C ALA A 3 -3.94 -14.64 -12.10
N HIS A 4 -3.21 -15.40 -11.28
CA HIS A 4 -3.25 -16.86 -11.34
C HIS A 4 -4.71 -17.32 -11.11
N PRO A 5 -5.22 -18.38 -11.80
CA PRO A 5 -6.61 -18.82 -11.66
C PRO A 5 -7.09 -19.13 -10.24
N GLN A 6 -6.15 -19.37 -9.32
CA GLN A 6 -6.41 -19.63 -7.89
C GLN A 6 -6.27 -18.38 -7.01
N SER A 7 -5.90 -17.23 -7.58
CA SER A 7 -5.78 -15.98 -6.83
C SER A 7 -7.14 -15.28 -6.79
N HIS A 8 -7.53 -14.82 -5.60
CA HIS A 8 -8.67 -13.92 -5.45
C HIS A 8 -8.16 -12.48 -5.49
N TYR A 9 -8.78 -11.65 -6.31
CA TYR A 9 -8.47 -10.23 -6.42
C TYR A 9 -9.70 -9.41 -6.04
N THR A 10 -9.56 -8.55 -5.03
CA THR A 10 -10.64 -7.67 -4.55
C THR A 10 -10.19 -6.22 -4.71
N VAL A 11 -11.03 -5.38 -5.26
CA VAL A 11 -10.85 -3.92 -5.35
C VAL A 11 -11.93 -3.26 -4.52
N ILE A 12 -11.52 -2.39 -3.61
CA ILE A 12 -12.43 -1.61 -2.78
C ILE A 12 -12.51 -0.21 -3.39
N ARG A 13 -13.71 0.20 -3.78
CA ARG A 13 -13.94 1.50 -4.44
C ARG A 13 -15.16 2.25 -3.92
N ASP A 14 -15.86 1.71 -2.94
CA ASP A 14 -17.10 2.30 -2.45
C ASP A 14 -16.85 3.69 -1.87
N PHE A 15 -17.64 4.68 -2.30
CA PHE A 15 -17.52 6.09 -1.94
C PHE A 15 -16.18 6.76 -2.32
N GLY A 16 -15.24 6.06 -2.96
CA GLY A 16 -13.88 6.56 -3.12
C GLY A 16 -13.14 6.78 -1.80
N ALA A 17 -13.63 6.16 -0.71
CA ALA A 17 -12.99 6.25 0.60
C ALA A 17 -11.63 5.56 0.58
N ILE A 18 -10.63 6.21 1.15
CA ILE A 18 -9.29 5.66 1.38
C ILE A 18 -9.15 5.26 2.85
N GLY A 19 -8.12 4.47 3.18
CA GLY A 19 -7.81 4.06 4.55
C GLY A 19 -8.42 2.74 4.98
N ASN A 20 -9.39 2.19 4.26
CA ASN A 20 -10.08 0.95 4.64
C ASN A 20 -9.36 -0.34 4.17
N GLY A 21 -8.35 -0.23 3.32
CA GLY A 21 -7.62 -1.38 2.76
C GLY A 21 -7.03 -2.29 3.83
N THR A 22 -6.37 -1.71 4.82
CA THR A 22 -5.75 -2.44 5.93
C THR A 22 -6.77 -3.26 6.71
N SER A 23 -7.92 -2.66 7.08
CA SER A 23 -8.98 -3.35 7.85
C SER A 23 -9.60 -4.49 7.03
N PHE A 24 -9.78 -4.33 5.73
CA PHE A 24 -10.24 -5.42 4.86
C PHE A 24 -9.21 -6.56 4.77
N ALA A 25 -7.92 -6.23 4.66
CA ALA A 25 -6.86 -7.23 4.65
C ALA A 25 -6.83 -8.07 5.93
N LEU A 26 -7.00 -7.44 7.11
CA LEU A 26 -7.14 -8.13 8.40
C LEU A 26 -8.30 -9.13 8.37
N GLY A 27 -9.49 -8.69 7.95
CA GLY A 27 -10.67 -9.56 7.88
C GLY A 27 -10.50 -10.72 6.90
N ILE A 28 -9.80 -10.50 5.78
CA ILE A 28 -9.51 -11.56 4.79
C ILE A 28 -8.50 -12.57 5.36
N ALA A 29 -7.42 -12.11 6.00
CA ALA A 29 -6.41 -12.98 6.57
C ALA A 29 -6.98 -13.83 7.71
N GLU A 30 -7.79 -13.24 8.58
CA GLU A 30 -8.49 -13.96 9.66
C GLU A 30 -9.44 -15.04 9.10
N ARG A 31 -10.14 -14.74 8.00
CA ARG A 31 -11.07 -15.68 7.36
C ARG A 31 -10.36 -16.81 6.62
N TYR A 32 -9.16 -16.57 6.11
CA TYR A 32 -8.38 -17.51 5.30
C TYR A 32 -6.92 -17.60 5.82
N PRO A 33 -6.71 -18.15 7.03
CA PRO A 33 -5.41 -18.13 7.71
C PRO A 33 -4.30 -18.87 6.94
N ASP A 34 -4.67 -19.86 6.12
CA ASP A 34 -3.72 -20.65 5.32
C ASP A 34 -3.30 -19.97 4.00
N ARG A 35 -3.70 -18.73 3.78
CA ARG A 35 -3.42 -18.00 2.53
C ARG A 35 -2.71 -16.69 2.79
N PRO A 36 -1.62 -16.41 2.08
CA PRO A 36 -0.99 -15.10 2.15
C PRO A 36 -1.92 -14.03 1.53
N VAL A 37 -2.02 -12.90 2.19
CA VAL A 37 -2.75 -11.72 1.72
C VAL A 37 -1.74 -10.64 1.32
N ILE A 38 -1.86 -10.10 0.11
CA ILE A 38 -1.07 -8.96 -0.33
C ILE A 38 -2.01 -7.76 -0.50
N LEU A 39 -1.84 -6.77 0.36
CA LEU A 39 -2.52 -5.47 0.27
C LEU A 39 -1.65 -4.52 -0.56
N LEU A 40 -2.22 -3.94 -1.62
CA LEU A 40 -1.63 -2.85 -2.39
C LEU A 40 -2.40 -1.58 -2.05
N ASP A 41 -1.74 -0.60 -1.41
CA ASP A 41 -2.42 0.64 -1.01
C ASP A 41 -1.46 1.84 -1.11
N GLY A 42 -2.02 3.06 -1.19
CA GLY A 42 -1.23 4.29 -1.20
C GLY A 42 -0.79 4.71 0.21
N ASP A 43 0.29 5.46 0.29
CA ASP A 43 0.86 5.99 1.55
C ASP A 43 -0.16 6.78 2.37
N GLY A 44 -0.92 7.69 1.76
CA GLY A 44 -1.97 8.46 2.43
C GLY A 44 -3.12 7.58 2.94
N SER A 45 -3.43 6.48 2.27
CA SER A 45 -4.43 5.51 2.68
C SER A 45 -3.96 4.68 3.87
N VAL A 46 -2.74 4.13 3.80
CA VAL A 46 -2.14 3.35 4.90
C VAL A 46 -2.01 4.17 6.17
N MET A 47 -1.64 5.46 6.08
CA MET A 47 -1.53 6.34 7.24
C MET A 47 -2.84 6.51 8.02
N MET A 48 -4.00 6.38 7.38
CA MET A 48 -5.29 6.51 8.07
C MET A 48 -5.56 5.39 9.08
N HIS A 49 -4.99 4.21 8.87
CA HIS A 49 -5.13 3.04 9.75
C HIS A 49 -3.78 2.39 10.09
N ILE A 50 -2.73 3.21 10.22
CA ILE A 50 -1.36 2.74 10.45
C ILE A 50 -1.22 1.93 11.74
N GLN A 51 -2.04 2.20 12.75
CA GLN A 51 -2.07 1.45 14.01
C GLN A 51 -2.44 -0.03 13.82
N GLU A 52 -3.12 -0.38 12.72
CA GLU A 52 -3.50 -1.76 12.43
C GLU A 52 -2.31 -2.65 12.02
N LEU A 53 -1.15 -2.05 11.76
CA LEU A 53 0.09 -2.82 11.61
C LEU A 53 0.44 -3.55 12.92
N GLU A 54 0.14 -2.95 14.09
CA GLU A 54 0.28 -3.62 15.39
C GLU A 54 -0.67 -4.81 15.49
N THR A 55 -1.90 -4.66 15.03
CA THR A 55 -2.89 -5.76 14.99
C THR A 55 -2.38 -6.92 14.13
N MET A 56 -1.78 -6.64 12.97
CA MET A 56 -1.16 -7.68 12.12
C MET A 56 -0.07 -8.43 12.88
N ALA A 57 0.84 -7.70 13.56
CA ALA A 57 1.93 -8.30 14.31
C ALA A 57 1.45 -9.13 15.48
N ARG A 58 0.56 -8.57 16.31
CA ARG A 58 0.03 -9.20 17.51
C ARG A 58 -0.73 -10.49 17.24
N HIS A 59 -1.42 -10.57 16.11
CA HIS A 59 -2.18 -11.76 15.69
C HIS A 59 -1.40 -12.68 14.74
N GLY A 60 -0.17 -12.31 14.34
CA GLY A 60 0.64 -13.10 13.40
C GLY A 60 -0.05 -13.32 12.06
N LEU A 61 -0.77 -12.31 11.56
CA LEU A 61 -1.54 -12.43 10.33
C LEU A 61 -0.62 -12.44 9.11
N ASN A 62 -0.76 -13.42 8.24
CA ASN A 62 0.03 -13.56 7.03
C ASN A 62 -0.39 -12.51 5.97
N ILE A 63 -0.03 -11.25 6.23
CA ILE A 63 -0.34 -10.08 5.39
C ILE A 63 0.95 -9.35 5.03
N MET A 64 1.13 -9.08 3.73
CA MET A 64 2.11 -8.13 3.25
C MET A 64 1.42 -6.85 2.79
N THR A 65 1.71 -5.72 3.45
CA THR A 65 1.27 -4.40 3.01
C THR A 65 2.33 -3.80 2.07
N VAL A 66 1.99 -3.62 0.81
CA VAL A 66 2.81 -2.93 -0.19
C VAL A 66 2.32 -1.49 -0.28
N VAL A 67 3.11 -0.56 0.24
CA VAL A 67 2.79 0.87 0.28
C VAL A 67 3.33 1.53 -0.98
N LEU A 68 2.45 2.06 -1.82
CA LEU A 68 2.84 2.87 -2.98
C LEU A 68 3.07 4.31 -2.49
N ASN A 69 4.34 4.63 -2.19
CA ASN A 69 4.76 5.86 -1.52
C ASN A 69 5.23 6.90 -2.53
N ASP A 70 4.36 7.86 -2.86
CA ASP A 70 4.72 9.06 -3.66
C ASP A 70 4.83 10.34 -2.82
N GLY A 71 4.59 10.25 -1.52
CA GLY A 71 4.72 11.36 -0.57
C GLY A 71 3.53 12.29 -0.53
N GLY A 72 2.34 11.83 -0.96
CA GLY A 72 1.15 12.66 -1.01
C GLY A 72 -0.12 11.91 -1.38
N TYR A 73 -1.22 12.65 -1.42
CA TYR A 73 -2.46 12.16 -2.04
C TYR A 73 -2.32 12.29 -3.57
N GLY A 74 -1.60 11.34 -4.21
CA GLY A 74 -1.13 11.43 -5.59
C GLY A 74 -2.21 11.78 -6.60
N SER A 75 -3.41 11.22 -6.49
CA SER A 75 -4.56 11.55 -7.35
C SER A 75 -4.91 13.04 -7.27
N GLU A 76 -4.98 13.58 -6.07
CA GLU A 76 -5.28 15.00 -5.81
C GLU A 76 -4.11 15.89 -6.22
N VAL A 77 -2.86 15.50 -5.95
CA VAL A 77 -1.66 16.20 -6.37
C VAL A 77 -1.64 16.39 -7.89
N HIS A 78 -1.92 15.34 -8.66
CA HIS A 78 -1.95 15.43 -10.12
C HIS A 78 -3.08 16.30 -10.65
N LYS A 79 -4.27 16.28 -10.05
CA LYS A 79 -5.40 17.14 -10.41
C LYS A 79 -5.08 18.61 -10.10
N LEU A 80 -4.55 18.90 -8.92
CA LEU A 80 -4.17 20.26 -8.49
C LEU A 80 -3.06 20.82 -9.38
N ARG A 81 -2.02 20.04 -9.70
CA ARG A 81 -0.97 20.45 -10.66
C ARG A 81 -1.58 20.78 -12.03
N ALA A 82 -2.51 19.98 -12.53
CA ALA A 82 -3.14 20.20 -13.82
C ALA A 82 -4.00 21.47 -13.88
N SER A 83 -4.60 21.88 -12.76
CA SER A 83 -5.39 23.10 -12.64
C SER A 83 -4.59 24.33 -12.23
N GLY A 84 -3.29 24.20 -11.96
CA GLY A 84 -2.45 25.29 -11.43
C GLY A 84 -2.78 25.68 -9.98
N ALA A 85 -3.50 24.83 -9.25
CA ALA A 85 -3.87 25.11 -7.87
C ALA A 85 -2.72 24.76 -6.89
N THR A 86 -2.83 25.28 -5.66
CA THR A 86 -1.85 24.99 -4.60
C THR A 86 -1.89 23.52 -4.21
N LEU A 87 -0.70 22.93 -3.93
CA LEU A 87 -0.56 21.57 -3.40
C LEU A 87 -0.62 21.49 -1.88
N ALA A 88 -0.81 22.63 -1.20
CA ALA A 88 -0.83 22.69 0.25
C ALA A 88 -1.87 21.69 0.83
N GLY A 89 -1.44 20.88 1.79
CA GLY A 89 -2.26 19.84 2.42
C GLY A 89 -2.37 18.53 1.62
N SER A 90 -1.89 18.48 0.36
CA SER A 90 -1.92 17.26 -0.44
C SER A 90 -0.58 16.55 -0.53
N VAL A 91 0.51 17.23 -0.19
CA VAL A 91 1.87 16.67 -0.12
C VAL A 91 2.34 16.72 1.33
N PHE A 92 2.82 15.58 1.84
CA PHE A 92 3.26 15.44 3.23
C PHE A 92 4.68 14.85 3.35
N GLY A 93 5.34 14.57 2.22
CA GLY A 93 6.65 13.93 2.18
C GLY A 93 6.55 12.40 2.22
N ARG A 94 7.72 11.74 2.26
CA ARG A 94 7.79 10.27 2.27
C ARG A 94 8.14 9.77 3.66
N PRO A 95 7.15 9.36 4.48
CA PRO A 95 7.42 8.64 5.72
C PRO A 95 8.14 7.32 5.42
N ASP A 96 9.04 6.89 6.31
CA ASP A 96 9.68 5.58 6.23
C ASP A 96 8.73 4.50 6.80
N PHE A 97 7.87 3.96 5.95
CA PHE A 97 6.93 2.92 6.35
C PHE A 97 7.62 1.61 6.73
N ALA A 98 8.78 1.32 6.17
CA ALA A 98 9.56 0.14 6.56
C ALA A 98 10.00 0.22 8.03
N SER A 99 10.49 1.39 8.47
CA SER A 99 10.85 1.61 9.88
C SER A 99 9.63 1.62 10.80
N VAL A 100 8.51 2.21 10.37
CA VAL A 100 7.25 2.16 11.12
C VAL A 100 6.79 0.71 11.31
N GLY A 101 6.79 -0.09 10.26
CA GLY A 101 6.42 -1.50 10.34
C GLY A 101 7.32 -2.29 11.29
N ARG A 102 8.64 -2.10 11.20
CA ARG A 102 9.58 -2.71 12.16
C ARG A 102 9.30 -2.29 13.60
N GLY A 103 8.91 -1.03 13.82
CA GLY A 103 8.51 -0.53 15.15
C GLY A 103 7.28 -1.24 15.72
N PHE A 104 6.38 -1.73 14.87
CA PHE A 104 5.23 -2.55 15.25
C PHE A 104 5.50 -4.06 15.25
N GLY A 105 6.70 -4.50 14.85
CA GLY A 105 7.08 -5.91 14.85
C GLY A 105 6.91 -6.64 13.52
N LEU A 106 6.68 -5.92 12.41
CA LEU A 106 6.61 -6.50 11.06
C LEU A 106 8.00 -6.61 10.43
N ALA A 107 8.15 -7.52 9.46
CA ALA A 107 9.28 -7.46 8.53
C ALA A 107 9.14 -6.25 7.61
N GLY A 108 10.00 -5.23 7.77
CA GLY A 108 9.93 -3.97 7.04
C GLY A 108 11.04 -3.85 6.00
N THR A 109 10.68 -3.62 4.74
CA THR A 109 11.62 -3.43 3.60
C THR A 109 11.28 -2.16 2.84
N THR A 110 12.30 -1.53 2.22
CA THR A 110 12.13 -0.41 1.27
C THR A 110 12.52 -0.89 -0.12
N ALA A 111 11.72 -0.56 -1.12
CA ALA A 111 11.94 -0.91 -2.51
C ALA A 111 11.99 0.33 -3.39
N THR A 112 13.01 0.43 -4.22
CA THR A 112 13.21 1.50 -5.20
C THR A 112 13.32 0.95 -6.63
N THR A 113 13.46 -0.37 -6.75
CA THR A 113 13.54 -1.09 -8.03
C THR A 113 12.53 -2.24 -8.07
N GLN A 114 12.28 -2.76 -9.27
CA GLN A 114 11.44 -3.95 -9.44
C GLN A 114 12.05 -5.19 -8.77
N ASP A 115 13.37 -5.29 -8.76
CA ASP A 115 14.08 -6.41 -8.12
C ASP A 115 13.91 -6.38 -6.59
N ASP A 116 13.94 -5.18 -5.97
CA ASP A 116 13.67 -5.02 -4.54
C ASP A 116 12.25 -5.51 -4.19
N ILE A 117 11.25 -5.12 -4.99
CA ILE A 117 9.86 -5.58 -4.81
C ILE A 117 9.78 -7.09 -4.91
N ALA A 118 10.38 -7.67 -5.96
CA ALA A 118 10.37 -9.11 -6.18
C ALA A 118 11.06 -9.87 -5.04
N GLN A 119 12.15 -9.32 -4.50
CA GLN A 119 12.85 -9.91 -3.36
C GLN A 119 11.99 -9.85 -2.08
N SER A 120 11.36 -8.70 -1.81
CA SER A 120 10.48 -8.50 -0.64
C SER A 120 9.28 -9.46 -0.67
N VAL A 121 8.63 -9.60 -1.85
CA VAL A 121 7.50 -10.54 -2.00
C VAL A 121 7.95 -11.98 -1.81
N ARG A 122 9.10 -12.38 -2.37
CA ARG A 122 9.63 -13.73 -2.17
C ARG A 122 9.97 -14.01 -0.71
N ALA A 123 10.56 -13.05 0.00
CA ALA A 123 10.86 -13.18 1.42
C ALA A 123 9.58 -13.37 2.24
N PHE A 124 8.56 -12.57 1.99
CA PHE A 124 7.24 -12.69 2.64
C PHE A 124 6.62 -14.06 2.40
N LEU A 125 6.55 -14.52 1.14
CA LEU A 125 5.92 -15.80 0.80
C LEU A 125 6.64 -17.03 1.39
N ASN A 126 7.87 -16.86 1.89
CA ASN A 126 8.66 -17.92 2.51
C ASN A 126 8.73 -17.82 4.04
N SER A 127 8.18 -16.76 4.65
CA SER A 127 8.34 -16.52 6.10
C SER A 127 7.07 -16.75 6.91
N ASP A 128 5.89 -16.70 6.30
CA ASP A 128 4.58 -16.68 6.97
C ASP A 128 4.41 -15.56 8.02
N GLU A 129 5.31 -14.54 8.03
CA GLU A 129 5.31 -13.42 8.97
C GLU A 129 4.68 -12.17 8.34
N PRO A 130 3.97 -11.33 9.12
CA PRO A 130 3.45 -10.07 8.62
C PRO A 130 4.58 -9.15 8.15
N ALA A 131 4.36 -8.50 7.00
CA ALA A 131 5.38 -7.68 6.36
C ALA A 131 4.84 -6.36 5.83
N ILE A 132 5.72 -5.39 5.68
CA ILE A 132 5.46 -4.14 4.95
C ILE A 132 6.60 -3.85 3.98
N CYS A 133 6.24 -3.48 2.75
CA CYS A 133 7.17 -3.04 1.72
C CYS A 133 6.85 -1.61 1.33
N ASP A 134 7.74 -0.69 1.68
CA ASP A 134 7.67 0.73 1.32
C ASP A 134 8.24 0.92 -0.08
N VAL A 135 7.36 1.02 -1.08
CA VAL A 135 7.73 1.14 -2.50
C VAL A 135 7.75 2.61 -2.89
N HIS A 136 8.93 3.16 -3.12
CA HIS A 136 9.08 4.54 -3.58
C HIS A 136 8.71 4.64 -5.06
N ILE A 137 7.58 5.30 -5.34
CA ILE A 137 7.13 5.56 -6.70
C ILE A 137 7.29 7.03 -7.09
N SER A 138 7.15 7.34 -8.37
CA SER A 138 7.25 8.71 -8.89
C SER A 138 6.03 9.54 -8.45
N ASP A 139 6.29 10.73 -7.92
CA ASP A 139 5.28 11.75 -7.59
C ASP A 139 4.91 12.63 -8.79
N THR A 140 5.61 12.48 -9.93
CA THR A 140 5.42 13.29 -11.13
C THR A 140 4.73 12.56 -12.29
N ILE A 141 4.71 11.22 -12.25
CA ILE A 141 4.11 10.40 -13.30
C ILE A 141 2.68 10.04 -12.92
N ALA A 142 1.71 10.70 -13.55
CA ALA A 142 0.30 10.39 -13.37
C ALA A 142 -0.09 9.06 -14.03
N SER A 143 -0.98 8.28 -13.39
CA SER A 143 -1.52 7.06 -13.98
C SER A 143 -2.28 7.37 -15.30
N PRO A 144 -2.36 6.40 -16.24
CA PRO A 144 -3.10 6.60 -17.50
C PRO A 144 -4.57 6.98 -17.29
N GLN A 145 -5.20 6.56 -16.19
CA GLN A 145 -6.58 6.95 -15.87
C GLN A 145 -6.68 8.43 -15.53
N ILE A 146 -5.73 8.97 -14.75
CA ILE A 146 -5.71 10.41 -14.40
C ILE A 146 -5.40 11.25 -15.63
N GLN A 147 -4.53 10.78 -16.53
CA GLN A 147 -4.22 11.47 -17.78
C GLN A 147 -5.44 11.61 -18.69
N ARG A 148 -6.39 10.67 -18.67
CA ARG A 148 -7.64 10.69 -19.47
C ARG A 148 -8.69 11.69 -18.95
N ILE A 149 -8.60 12.13 -17.69
CA ILE A 149 -9.56 13.09 -17.10
C ILE A 149 -9.27 14.53 -17.59
N LYS A 150 -8.20 14.76 -18.34
CA LYS A 150 -7.82 16.08 -18.88
C LYS A 150 -8.58 16.51 -20.16
N HIS A 151 -9.58 15.75 -20.59
CA HIS A 151 -10.35 16.06 -21.83
C HIS A 151 -11.83 16.13 -21.58
#